data_f89596ba20775002b715c606dcd3a18f
#
_entry.id   f89596ba20775002b715c606dcd3a18f
#
_cell.length_a   1.000
_cell.length_b   1.000
_cell.length_c   1.000
_cell.angle_alpha   90.00
_cell.angle_beta   90.00
_cell.angle_gamma   90.00
#
_symmetry.space_group_name_H-M   'P 1'
#
loop_
_entity.id
_entity.type
_entity.pdbx_description
1 polymer ?
#
loop_
_entity_poly.entity_id
_entity_poly.type
_entity_poly.pdbx_seq_one_letter_code
_entity_poly.pdbx_strand_id
1 'polypeptide(L)'
;MTNITFTIPSVLNAGGGEKKTEISADSLQDAFLKISELLGDDFKRRVLEADNTPRSLINIYINGKNAKFSSGMETTLKDGDEVYILPAVAGGSEDLSSKELDRYSRQVMLEEIGYNGQLKLKNSKVCVVGTGGLGHPIITRLTAMGVGTLRIVDRDVIELSNLHRQTL
;
A
#
# COMPACT_ATOMS: atom_id res chain seq x y z
N MET A 1 22.80 17.34 3.13
CA MET A 1 21.34 17.43 2.92
C MET A 1 20.91 16.25 2.09
N THR A 2 20.03 15.47 2.62
CA THR A 2 19.60 14.18 2.07
C THR A 2 18.41 14.41 1.15
N ASN A 3 18.51 14.07 -0.13
CA ASN A 3 17.42 14.22 -1.10
C ASN A 3 16.55 12.98 -1.08
N ILE A 4 15.26 13.17 -0.87
CA ILE A 4 14.27 12.10 -0.82
C ILE A 4 13.11 12.38 -1.77
N THR A 5 12.40 11.34 -2.18
CA THR A 5 11.15 11.44 -2.93
C THR A 5 9.98 11.25 -1.97
N PHE A 6 9.12 12.28 -1.86
CA PHE A 6 7.90 12.19 -1.05
C PHE A 6 6.69 12.01 -1.97
N THR A 7 5.99 10.89 -1.81
CA THR A 7 4.85 10.52 -2.66
C THR A 7 3.53 10.61 -1.91
N ILE A 8 2.58 11.31 -2.52
CA ILE A 8 1.25 11.59 -1.99
C ILE A 8 0.22 10.99 -2.94
N PRO A 9 -0.59 10.03 -2.50
CA PRO A 9 -1.61 9.43 -3.34
C PRO A 9 -2.71 10.41 -3.70
N SER A 10 -3.42 10.12 -4.79
CA SER A 10 -4.52 10.96 -5.32
C SER A 10 -5.59 11.30 -4.28
N VAL A 11 -5.89 10.38 -3.37
CA VAL A 11 -6.91 10.56 -2.32
C VAL A 11 -6.54 11.62 -1.28
N LEU A 12 -5.25 11.93 -1.11
CA LEU A 12 -4.74 12.99 -0.21
C LEU A 12 -4.34 14.25 -0.96
N ASN A 13 -4.26 14.21 -2.29
CA ASN A 13 -3.89 15.35 -3.11
C ASN A 13 -5.14 16.10 -3.63
N ALA A 14 -5.33 17.33 -3.19
CA ALA A 14 -6.47 18.17 -3.60
C ALA A 14 -6.51 18.44 -5.13
N GLY A 15 -5.36 18.40 -5.81
CA GLY A 15 -5.25 18.59 -7.25
C GLY A 15 -5.60 17.37 -8.10
N GLY A 16 -5.92 16.23 -7.48
CA GLY A 16 -6.16 14.94 -8.15
C GLY A 16 -4.85 14.33 -8.70
N GLY A 17 -4.81 13.01 -8.77
CA GLY A 17 -3.61 12.26 -9.20
C GLY A 17 -2.56 12.09 -8.09
N GLU A 18 -1.66 11.14 -8.28
CA GLU A 18 -0.51 10.94 -7.40
C GLU A 18 0.49 12.08 -7.61
N LYS A 19 1.04 12.61 -6.51
CA LYS A 19 2.04 13.68 -6.56
C LYS A 19 3.34 13.18 -5.96
N LYS A 20 4.41 13.20 -6.74
CA LYS A 20 5.79 12.98 -6.29
C LYS A 20 6.50 14.32 -6.17
N THR A 21 7.20 14.52 -5.08
CA THR A 21 7.94 15.75 -4.81
C THR A 21 9.30 15.40 -4.23
N GLU A 22 10.36 15.89 -4.84
CA GLU A 22 11.70 15.80 -4.30
C GLU A 22 11.91 16.88 -3.26
N ILE A 23 12.38 16.52 -2.10
CA ILE A 23 12.71 17.43 -0.99
C ILE A 23 14.00 17.00 -0.32
N SER A 24 14.71 17.97 0.26
CA SER A 24 15.87 17.69 1.11
C SER A 24 15.43 17.60 2.56
N ALA A 25 15.58 16.43 3.19
CA ALA A 25 15.22 16.20 4.59
C ALA A 25 16.12 15.15 5.23
N ASP A 26 16.52 15.38 6.48
CA ASP A 26 17.42 14.48 7.21
C ASP A 26 16.64 13.51 8.15
N SER A 27 15.37 13.81 8.43
CA SER A 27 14.46 12.96 9.20
C SER A 27 13.06 12.95 8.62
N LEU A 28 12.25 11.97 8.99
CA LEU A 28 10.86 11.91 8.58
C LEU A 28 10.07 13.12 9.08
N GLN A 29 10.34 13.61 10.29
CA GLN A 29 9.71 14.80 10.84
C GLN A 29 10.04 16.05 10.02
N ASP A 30 11.32 16.24 9.64
CA ASP A 30 11.74 17.35 8.78
C ASP A 30 11.08 17.27 7.40
N ALA A 31 10.97 16.06 6.83
CA ALA A 31 10.27 15.83 5.57
C ALA A 31 8.80 16.25 5.63
N PHE A 32 8.10 15.88 6.72
CA PHE A 32 6.69 16.25 6.91
C PHE A 32 6.48 17.75 7.09
N LEU A 33 7.36 18.43 7.82
CA LEU A 33 7.29 19.89 7.97
C LEU A 33 7.44 20.58 6.61
N LYS A 34 8.46 20.23 5.84
CA LYS A 34 8.73 20.82 4.52
C LYS A 34 7.61 20.55 3.51
N ILE A 35 7.12 19.31 3.43
CA ILE A 35 6.04 18.97 2.52
C ILE A 35 4.73 19.66 2.92
N SER A 36 4.49 19.85 4.20
CA SER A 36 3.32 20.54 4.72
C SER A 36 3.35 22.04 4.42
N GLU A 37 4.52 22.66 4.44
CA GLU A 37 4.69 24.06 4.01
C GLU A 37 4.45 24.20 2.51
N LEU A 38 4.97 23.27 1.71
CA LEU A 38 4.84 23.27 0.25
C LEU A 38 3.40 23.06 -0.22
N LEU A 39 2.62 22.23 0.48
CA LEU A 39 1.25 21.85 0.08
C LEU A 39 0.17 22.64 0.79
N GLY A 40 0.52 23.40 1.82
CA GLY A 40 -0.36 24.33 2.52
C GLY A 40 -1.34 23.66 3.50
N ASP A 41 -2.27 24.50 3.99
CA ASP A 41 -3.14 24.15 5.12
C ASP A 41 -4.15 23.03 4.84
N ASP A 42 -4.55 22.84 3.60
CA ASP A 42 -5.49 21.77 3.25
C ASP A 42 -4.86 20.39 3.42
N PHE A 43 -3.60 20.24 3.01
CA PHE A 43 -2.82 19.04 3.24
C PHE A 43 -2.58 18.81 4.74
N LYS A 44 -2.17 19.85 5.48
CA LYS A 44 -1.96 19.77 6.93
C LYS A 44 -3.20 19.24 7.64
N ARG A 45 -4.37 19.79 7.35
CA ARG A 45 -5.64 19.35 7.98
C ARG A 45 -6.01 17.90 7.71
N ARG A 46 -5.62 17.36 6.54
CA ARG A 46 -5.92 15.97 6.16
C ARG A 46 -4.94 14.97 6.76
N VAL A 47 -3.69 15.36 6.96
CA VAL A 47 -2.58 14.45 7.24
C VAL A 47 -2.06 14.58 8.67
N LEU A 48 -2.14 15.78 9.26
CA LEU A 48 -1.57 16.07 10.57
C LEU A 48 -2.66 16.41 11.61
N GLU A 49 -2.35 16.12 12.86
CA GLU A 49 -3.05 16.63 14.04
C GLU A 49 -2.55 18.05 14.40
N ALA A 50 -3.16 18.68 15.41
CA ALA A 50 -2.81 20.02 15.85
C ALA A 50 -1.37 20.16 16.38
N ASP A 51 -0.78 19.09 16.85
CA ASP A 51 0.61 19.00 17.34
C ASP A 51 1.62 18.64 16.25
N ASN A 52 1.23 18.69 14.97
CA ASN A 52 2.01 18.30 13.80
C ASN A 52 2.41 16.81 13.76
N THR A 53 1.78 15.95 14.55
CA THR A 53 1.94 14.51 14.41
C THR A 53 1.01 13.97 13.29
N PRO A 54 1.40 12.90 12.58
CA PRO A 54 0.51 12.28 11.60
C PRO A 54 -0.76 11.75 12.26
N ARG A 55 -1.91 11.97 11.61
CA ARG A 55 -3.18 11.42 12.06
C ARG A 55 -3.12 9.90 12.17
N SER A 56 -3.86 9.32 13.09
CA SER A 56 -3.85 7.87 13.37
C SER A 56 -4.16 6.99 12.16
N LEU A 57 -4.91 7.53 11.21
CA LEU A 57 -5.29 6.86 9.95
C LEU A 57 -4.27 7.09 8.82
N ILE A 58 -3.20 7.81 9.05
CA ILE A 58 -2.11 7.98 8.08
C ILE A 58 -1.02 6.95 8.35
N ASN A 59 -0.77 6.07 7.39
CA ASN A 59 0.36 5.18 7.40
C ASN A 59 1.49 5.76 6.56
N ILE A 60 2.71 5.65 7.07
CA ILE A 60 3.90 6.19 6.43
C ILE A 60 4.84 5.03 6.14
N TYR A 61 5.30 4.95 4.92
CA TYR A 61 6.24 3.93 4.46
C TYR A 61 7.51 4.59 3.96
N ILE A 62 8.65 4.04 4.35
CA ILE A 62 9.97 4.40 3.85
C ILE A 62 10.52 3.17 3.13
N ASN A 63 10.73 3.27 1.83
CA ASN A 63 11.17 2.16 0.97
C ASN A 63 10.31 0.89 1.17
N GLY A 64 8.99 1.07 1.33
CA GLY A 64 8.01 -0.01 1.53
C GLY A 64 7.98 -0.62 2.92
N LYS A 65 8.69 -0.06 3.91
CA LYS A 65 8.60 -0.45 5.32
C LYS A 65 7.81 0.61 6.09
N ASN A 66 6.81 0.17 6.86
CA ASN A 66 6.03 1.09 7.68
C ASN A 66 6.94 1.71 8.76
N ALA A 67 6.95 3.06 8.83
CA ALA A 67 7.78 3.83 9.74
C ALA A 67 7.49 3.54 11.23
N LYS A 68 6.28 3.06 11.56
CA LYS A 68 5.92 2.63 12.92
C LYS A 68 6.79 1.50 13.46
N PHE A 69 7.36 0.67 12.58
CA PHE A 69 8.27 -0.43 12.95
C PHE A 69 9.75 0.00 12.97
N SER A 70 10.02 1.28 12.80
CA SER A 70 11.32 1.92 12.96
C SER A 70 11.27 2.92 14.11
N SER A 71 11.89 4.07 13.97
CA SER A 71 11.86 5.15 14.98
C SER A 71 10.70 6.14 14.80
N GLY A 72 9.64 5.75 14.09
CA GLY A 72 8.50 6.62 13.81
C GLY A 72 8.93 7.90 13.09
N MET A 73 8.48 9.06 13.56
CA MET A 73 8.81 10.36 12.97
C MET A 73 10.28 10.77 13.12
N GLU A 74 11.01 10.18 14.06
CA GLU A 74 12.45 10.42 14.28
C GLU A 74 13.34 9.54 13.37
N THR A 75 12.74 8.76 12.47
CA THR A 75 13.50 7.94 11.53
C THR A 75 14.38 8.82 10.66
N THR A 76 15.69 8.57 10.72
CA THR A 76 16.68 9.23 9.86
C THR A 76 16.51 8.76 8.44
N LEU A 77 16.48 9.69 7.50
CA LEU A 77 16.37 9.44 6.06
C LEU A 77 17.76 9.43 5.40
N LYS A 78 17.86 8.68 4.31
CA LYS A 78 19.06 8.56 3.49
C LYS A 78 18.79 9.11 2.10
N ASP A 79 19.85 9.49 1.41
CA ASP A 79 19.78 9.94 0.03
C ASP A 79 19.15 8.86 -0.86
N GLY A 80 18.15 9.27 -1.65
CA GLY A 80 17.37 8.36 -2.48
C GLY A 80 16.22 7.61 -1.78
N ASP A 81 15.95 7.86 -0.49
CA ASP A 81 14.81 7.25 0.18
C ASP A 81 13.48 7.72 -0.43
N GLU A 82 12.55 6.78 -0.56
CA GLU A 82 11.18 7.05 -0.99
C GLU A 82 10.24 7.00 0.22
N VAL A 83 9.62 8.14 0.52
CA VAL A 83 8.60 8.27 1.58
C VAL A 83 7.22 8.27 0.95
N TYR A 84 6.38 7.35 1.34
CA TYR A 84 5.02 7.20 0.85
C TYR A 84 4.01 7.33 2.00
N ILE A 85 3.01 8.20 1.85
CA ILE A 85 1.92 8.31 2.83
C ILE A 85 0.65 7.68 2.27
N LEU A 86 -0.03 6.89 3.08
CA LEU A 86 -1.25 6.18 2.70
C LEU A 86 -2.34 6.38 3.76
N PRO A 87 -3.51 6.89 3.40
CA PRO A 87 -4.64 6.89 4.32
C PRO A 87 -5.13 5.46 4.53
N ALA A 88 -5.36 5.08 5.78
CA ALA A 88 -6.07 3.87 6.13
C ALA A 88 -7.44 4.24 6.67
N VAL A 89 -8.46 3.51 6.30
CA VAL A 89 -9.80 3.72 6.83
C VAL A 89 -10.10 2.66 7.89
N ALA A 90 -10.69 3.08 9.00
CA ALA A 90 -11.17 2.17 10.02
C ALA A 90 -12.41 1.43 9.50
N GLY A 91 -12.19 0.28 8.82
CA GLY A 91 -13.23 -0.71 8.62
C GLY A 91 -14.34 -0.38 7.63
N GLY A 92 -14.05 0.18 6.46
CA GLY A 92 -14.99 0.28 5.34
C GLY A 92 -14.62 -0.67 4.19
N SER A 93 -15.60 -1.20 3.46
CA SER A 93 -15.38 -2.08 2.32
C SER A 93 -14.77 -1.38 1.10
N GLU A 94 -14.74 -0.05 1.08
CA GLU A 94 -14.36 0.74 -0.09
C GLU A 94 -12.88 1.09 -0.13
N ASP A 95 -12.17 1.14 1.01
CA ASP A 95 -10.76 1.52 1.09
C ASP A 95 -9.88 0.41 1.68
N LEU A 96 -8.55 0.57 1.57
CA LEU A 96 -7.59 -0.38 2.15
C LEU A 96 -7.44 -0.14 3.66
N SER A 97 -7.60 -1.18 4.45
CA SER A 97 -7.31 -1.16 5.89
C SER A 97 -5.80 -1.07 6.14
N SER A 98 -5.40 -0.68 7.37
CA SER A 98 -3.97 -0.65 7.75
C SER A 98 -3.27 -2.01 7.56
N LYS A 99 -3.96 -3.13 7.84
CA LYS A 99 -3.40 -4.47 7.63
C LYS A 99 -3.20 -4.80 6.15
N GLU A 100 -4.12 -4.37 5.29
CA GLU A 100 -4.00 -4.55 3.84
C GLU A 100 -2.88 -3.65 3.30
N LEU A 101 -2.74 -2.42 3.79
CA LEU A 101 -1.66 -1.53 3.41
C LEU A 101 -0.29 -2.10 3.81
N ASP A 102 -0.16 -2.67 5.01
CA ASP A 102 1.08 -3.32 5.44
C ASP A 102 1.39 -4.53 4.56
N ARG A 103 0.38 -5.34 4.23
CA ARG A 103 0.52 -6.53 3.37
C ARG A 103 0.90 -6.17 1.95
N TYR A 104 0.26 -5.17 1.36
CA TYR A 104 0.41 -4.80 -0.06
C TYR A 104 1.30 -3.58 -0.27
N SER A 105 2.00 -3.09 0.76
CA SER A 105 2.84 -1.88 0.68
C SER A 105 3.77 -1.87 -0.53
N ARG A 106 4.43 -3.01 -0.82
CA ARG A 106 5.33 -3.13 -1.96
C ARG A 106 4.63 -3.03 -3.31
N GLN A 107 3.39 -3.51 -3.41
CA GLN A 107 2.59 -3.40 -4.63
C GLN A 107 2.06 -1.98 -4.82
N VAL A 108 1.60 -1.36 -3.75
CA VAL A 108 1.08 0.01 -3.77
C VAL A 108 2.14 1.04 -4.16
N MET A 109 3.41 0.75 -3.91
CA MET A 109 4.53 1.62 -4.31
C MET A 109 4.94 1.48 -5.77
N LEU A 110 4.50 0.43 -6.47
CA LEU A 110 4.73 0.28 -7.91
C LEU A 110 3.83 1.27 -8.67
N GLU A 111 4.42 2.06 -9.56
CA GLU A 111 3.70 3.07 -10.33
C GLU A 111 2.55 2.49 -11.16
N GLU A 112 2.73 1.28 -11.69
CA GLU A 112 1.75 0.57 -12.51
C GLU A 112 0.54 0.09 -11.70
N ILE A 113 0.68 -0.08 -10.39
CA ILE A 113 -0.39 -0.55 -9.49
C ILE A 113 -0.93 0.63 -8.69
N GLY A 114 -0.10 1.23 -7.86
CA GLY A 114 -0.47 2.31 -6.95
C GLY A 114 -1.57 1.91 -5.95
N TYR A 115 -2.01 2.87 -5.15
CA TYR A 115 -3.14 2.67 -4.22
C TYR A 115 -4.43 2.29 -4.95
N ASN A 116 -4.73 2.99 -6.04
CA ASN A 116 -5.96 2.78 -6.80
C ASN A 116 -5.98 1.42 -7.52
N GLY A 117 -4.84 0.95 -8.02
CA GLY A 117 -4.72 -0.39 -8.61
C GLY A 117 -4.95 -1.48 -7.58
N GLN A 118 -4.38 -1.36 -6.38
CA GLN A 118 -4.61 -2.30 -5.29
C GLN A 118 -6.08 -2.31 -4.84
N LEU A 119 -6.73 -1.15 -4.83
CA LEU A 119 -8.15 -1.04 -4.52
C LEU A 119 -9.01 -1.71 -5.59
N LYS A 120 -8.66 -1.59 -6.87
CA LYS A 120 -9.32 -2.32 -7.96
C LYS A 120 -9.16 -3.84 -7.82
N LEU A 121 -7.96 -4.32 -7.42
CA LEU A 121 -7.74 -5.74 -7.14
C LEU A 121 -8.63 -6.21 -5.99
N LYS A 122 -8.68 -5.48 -4.87
CA LYS A 122 -9.57 -5.77 -3.74
C LYS A 122 -11.05 -5.88 -4.14
N ASN A 123 -11.51 -5.03 -5.04
CA ASN A 123 -12.90 -5.00 -5.49
C ASN A 123 -13.19 -5.97 -6.65
N SER A 124 -12.17 -6.63 -7.19
CA SER A 124 -12.33 -7.55 -8.30
C SER A 124 -12.88 -8.91 -7.85
N LYS A 125 -13.60 -9.56 -8.77
CA LYS A 125 -14.14 -10.91 -8.60
C LYS A 125 -13.67 -11.77 -9.76
N VAL A 126 -12.99 -12.86 -9.45
CA VAL A 126 -12.42 -13.78 -10.46
C VAL A 126 -12.99 -15.18 -10.25
N CYS A 127 -13.36 -15.84 -11.34
CA CYS A 127 -13.73 -17.24 -11.32
C CYS A 127 -12.61 -18.06 -11.98
N VAL A 128 -12.12 -19.08 -11.27
CA VAL A 128 -11.13 -20.01 -11.77
C VAL A 128 -11.80 -21.37 -11.92
N VAL A 129 -11.79 -21.91 -13.13
CA VAL A 129 -12.34 -23.22 -13.44
C VAL A 129 -11.19 -24.21 -13.63
N GLY A 130 -11.13 -25.21 -12.76
CA GLY A 130 -10.05 -26.18 -12.65
C GLY A 130 -8.98 -25.75 -11.64
N THR A 131 -8.67 -26.64 -10.69
CA THR A 131 -7.66 -26.42 -9.63
C THR A 131 -6.44 -27.35 -9.78
N GLY A 132 -6.30 -27.97 -10.94
CA GLY A 132 -5.15 -28.83 -11.26
C GLY A 132 -3.84 -28.05 -11.34
N GLY A 133 -2.86 -28.62 -12.04
CA GLY A 133 -1.49 -28.09 -12.12
C GLY A 133 -1.36 -26.67 -12.60
N LEU A 134 -2.31 -26.14 -13.39
CA LEU A 134 -2.34 -24.73 -13.84
C LEU A 134 -3.22 -23.84 -12.97
N GLY A 135 -4.40 -24.34 -12.57
CA GLY A 135 -5.33 -23.52 -11.76
C GLY A 135 -4.82 -23.22 -10.38
N HIS A 136 -4.17 -24.16 -9.73
CA HIS A 136 -3.60 -23.99 -8.40
C HIS A 136 -2.61 -22.81 -8.29
N PRO A 137 -1.54 -22.73 -9.10
CA PRO A 137 -0.63 -21.57 -9.02
C PRO A 137 -1.31 -20.24 -9.36
N ILE A 138 -2.31 -20.24 -10.25
CA ILE A 138 -3.10 -19.04 -10.56
C ILE A 138 -3.88 -18.58 -9.33
N ILE A 139 -4.61 -19.48 -8.67
CA ILE A 139 -5.39 -19.17 -7.46
C ILE A 139 -4.47 -18.60 -6.37
N THR A 140 -3.35 -19.27 -6.12
CA THR A 140 -2.37 -18.84 -5.11
C THR A 140 -1.86 -17.42 -5.40
N ARG A 141 -1.53 -17.12 -6.66
CA ARG A 141 -1.03 -15.78 -7.05
C ARG A 141 -2.11 -14.72 -6.95
N LEU A 142 -3.32 -14.98 -7.44
CA LEU A 142 -4.43 -14.05 -7.36
C LEU A 142 -4.79 -13.72 -5.90
N THR A 143 -4.79 -14.73 -5.03
CA THR A 143 -5.00 -14.55 -3.58
C THR A 143 -3.89 -13.70 -2.97
N ALA A 144 -2.64 -14.00 -3.28
CA ALA A 144 -1.49 -13.26 -2.76
C ALA A 144 -1.47 -11.79 -3.21
N MET A 145 -1.93 -11.51 -4.43
CA MET A 145 -2.01 -10.15 -4.98
C MET A 145 -3.18 -9.33 -4.42
N GLY A 146 -4.11 -9.96 -3.71
CA GLY A 146 -5.21 -9.25 -3.06
C GLY A 146 -6.48 -9.11 -3.92
N VAL A 147 -6.74 -10.06 -4.82
CA VAL A 147 -8.06 -10.19 -5.45
C VAL A 147 -9.11 -10.46 -4.37
N GLY A 148 -10.14 -9.61 -4.29
CA GLY A 148 -11.07 -9.62 -3.16
C GLY A 148 -12.01 -10.81 -3.12
N THR A 149 -12.42 -11.34 -4.28
CA THR A 149 -13.28 -12.51 -4.35
C THR A 149 -12.76 -13.50 -5.39
N LEU A 150 -12.49 -14.72 -4.96
CA LEU A 150 -12.18 -15.83 -5.85
C LEU A 150 -13.31 -16.87 -5.78
N ARG A 151 -13.92 -17.17 -6.91
CA ARG A 151 -14.80 -18.33 -7.07
C ARG A 151 -13.99 -19.43 -7.74
N ILE A 152 -13.93 -20.58 -7.08
CA ILE A 152 -13.21 -21.76 -7.56
C ILE A 152 -14.24 -22.82 -7.94
N VAL A 153 -14.09 -23.40 -9.13
CA VAL A 153 -14.96 -24.44 -9.64
C VAL A 153 -14.08 -25.60 -10.11
N ASP A 154 -14.21 -26.73 -9.49
CA ASP A 154 -13.58 -27.98 -9.89
C ASP A 154 -14.57 -29.14 -9.68
N ARG A 155 -14.53 -30.12 -10.55
CA ARG A 155 -15.34 -31.34 -10.44
C ARG A 155 -14.58 -32.51 -9.87
N ASP A 156 -13.25 -32.43 -9.85
CA ASP A 156 -12.40 -33.51 -9.40
C ASP A 156 -12.24 -33.52 -7.87
N VAL A 157 -11.97 -34.65 -7.30
CA VAL A 157 -11.62 -34.83 -5.89
C VAL A 157 -10.11 -34.95 -5.74
N ILE A 158 -9.61 -34.60 -4.57
CA ILE A 158 -8.18 -34.70 -4.27
C ILE A 158 -7.80 -36.17 -4.19
N GLU A 159 -6.77 -36.57 -4.93
CA GLU A 159 -6.18 -37.92 -4.91
C GLU A 159 -4.71 -37.86 -4.47
N LEU A 160 -4.23 -38.89 -3.83
CA LEU A 160 -2.82 -39.03 -3.41
C LEU A 160 -1.84 -38.85 -4.59
N SER A 161 -2.24 -39.32 -5.78
CA SER A 161 -1.50 -39.19 -7.04
C SER A 161 -1.30 -37.74 -7.49
N ASN A 162 -2.04 -36.79 -6.90
CA ASN A 162 -1.99 -35.36 -7.25
C ASN A 162 -1.06 -34.54 -6.35
N LEU A 163 -0.83 -34.99 -5.11
CA LEU A 163 -0.18 -34.22 -4.06
C LEU A 163 1.27 -33.80 -4.35
N HIS A 164 1.98 -34.54 -5.23
CA HIS A 164 3.34 -34.16 -5.63
C HIS A 164 3.41 -32.89 -6.50
N ARG A 165 2.29 -32.43 -7.08
CA ARG A 165 2.19 -31.25 -7.94
C ARG A 165 1.02 -30.31 -7.63
N GLN A 166 0.13 -30.72 -6.73
CA GLN A 166 -0.98 -29.93 -6.23
C GLN A 166 -0.80 -29.74 -4.73
N THR A 167 -0.65 -28.51 -4.26
CA THR A 167 -0.33 -28.18 -2.88
C THR A 167 -1.51 -27.57 -2.12
N LEU A 168 -2.71 -27.60 -2.69
CA LEU A 168 -3.99 -27.25 -2.06
C LEU A 168 -4.76 -28.48 -1.74
#